data_fccc687025b5523136cd593d683b1b9c
#
_entry.id   fccc687025b5523136cd593d683b1b9c
#
_cell.length_a   1.000
_cell.length_b   1.000
_cell.length_c   1.000
_cell.angle_alpha   90.00
_cell.angle_beta   90.00
_cell.angle_gamma   90.00
#
_symmetry.space_group_name_H-M   'P 1'
#
loop_
_entity.id
_entity.type
_entity.pdbx_description
1 polymer ?
#
loop_
_entity_poly.entity_id
_entity_poly.type
_entity_poly.pdbx_seq_one_letter_code
_entity_poly.pdbx_strand_id
1 'polypeptide(L)'
;MRGFTDRIAADVAGEIRLNTTVSSITQTEDGVVVETADGTQILARKVVSTLPVNAIAGIRFTPELPAAWLRQNAETVASQGTKVWLRAEGHLPRFFAYANQNAPLSVLKADFYCTDEEGNDYTILVGFGPDHTRIDLDDLPAMQAAVDAFRPGITITEVEAHDWMADPFSLTTWMTHRPGQLTRDLVELQDPHGAIHFATSDNANLWGGFIDGAIESGLRESRRIIDALA
;
A
#
# COMPACT_ATOMS: atom_id res chain seq x y z
N MET A 1 -9.48 -9.34 -3.25
CA MET A 1 -8.03 -9.25 -2.90
C MET A 1 -7.68 -10.24 -1.80
N ARG A 2 -8.39 -10.23 -0.65
CA ARG A 2 -8.09 -11.13 0.48
C ARG A 2 -7.90 -12.59 0.06
N GLY A 3 -8.81 -13.19 -0.71
CA GLY A 3 -8.68 -14.56 -1.17
C GLY A 3 -7.45 -14.86 -2.05
N PHE A 4 -6.89 -13.84 -2.71
CA PHE A 4 -5.63 -13.97 -3.45
C PHE A 4 -4.42 -14.06 -2.49
N THR A 5 -4.35 -13.17 -1.51
CA THR A 5 -3.28 -13.19 -0.51
C THR A 5 -3.35 -14.40 0.41
N ASP A 6 -4.56 -14.83 0.81
CA ASP A 6 -4.77 -16.04 1.60
C ASP A 6 -4.28 -17.29 0.87
N ARG A 7 -4.47 -17.35 -0.46
CA ARG A 7 -3.97 -18.46 -1.29
C ARG A 7 -2.45 -18.49 -1.34
N ILE A 8 -1.80 -17.33 -1.52
CA ILE A 8 -0.33 -17.24 -1.48
C ILE A 8 0.19 -17.62 -0.09
N ALA A 9 -0.44 -17.12 0.98
CA ALA A 9 -0.04 -17.42 2.34
C ALA A 9 -0.13 -18.91 2.66
N ALA A 10 -1.13 -19.62 2.11
CA ALA A 10 -1.29 -21.07 2.29
C ALA A 10 -0.15 -21.90 1.65
N ASP A 11 0.56 -21.35 0.66
CA ASP A 11 1.68 -22.01 0.00
C ASP A 11 3.03 -21.71 0.69
N VAL A 12 3.05 -20.81 1.70
CA VAL A 12 4.26 -20.49 2.47
C VAL A 12 4.56 -21.64 3.45
N ALA A 13 5.72 -22.29 3.28
CA ALA A 13 6.16 -23.37 4.18
C ALA A 13 6.72 -22.85 5.51
N GLY A 14 7.07 -21.57 5.59
CA GLY A 14 7.63 -20.92 6.78
C GLY A 14 6.56 -20.42 7.75
N GLU A 15 6.99 -20.01 8.92
CA GLU A 15 6.11 -19.39 9.92
C GLU A 15 5.67 -17.99 9.48
N ILE A 16 4.39 -17.68 9.61
CA ILE A 16 3.84 -16.32 9.45
C ILE A 16 3.49 -15.79 10.84
N ARG A 17 4.18 -14.74 11.28
CA ARG A 17 3.95 -14.08 12.57
C ARG A 17 3.19 -12.78 12.36
N LEU A 18 1.93 -12.78 12.76
CA LEU A 18 1.11 -11.56 12.79
C LEU A 18 1.37 -10.76 14.07
N ASN A 19 1.00 -9.48 14.09
CA ASN A 19 1.16 -8.57 15.23
C ASN A 19 2.61 -8.52 15.75
N THR A 20 3.60 -8.68 14.85
CA THR A 20 5.02 -8.74 15.17
C THR A 20 5.73 -7.60 14.45
N THR A 21 5.80 -6.43 15.10
CA THR A 21 6.40 -5.23 14.53
C THR A 21 7.92 -5.29 14.63
N VAL A 22 8.62 -5.16 13.51
CA VAL A 22 10.08 -5.06 13.45
C VAL A 22 10.51 -3.63 13.84
N SER A 23 11.47 -3.52 14.76
CA SER A 23 12.02 -2.24 15.24
C SER A 23 13.42 -1.95 14.72
N SER A 24 14.24 -3.00 14.50
CA SER A 24 15.58 -2.82 13.93
C SER A 24 16.04 -4.03 13.11
N ILE A 25 16.97 -3.76 12.18
CA ILE A 25 17.65 -4.75 11.35
C ILE A 25 19.15 -4.44 11.38
N THR A 26 19.94 -5.34 11.97
CA THR A 26 21.38 -5.17 12.13
C THR A 26 22.14 -6.26 11.37
N GLN A 27 23.01 -5.87 10.45
CA GLN A 27 23.90 -6.80 9.76
C GLN A 27 25.10 -7.12 10.63
N THR A 28 25.50 -8.38 10.64
CA THR A 28 26.65 -8.94 11.36
C THR A 28 27.55 -9.72 10.40
N GLU A 29 28.68 -10.21 10.86
CA GLU A 29 29.55 -11.10 10.06
C GLU A 29 28.85 -12.41 9.67
N ASP A 30 27.96 -12.91 10.54
CA ASP A 30 27.28 -14.20 10.37
C ASP A 30 25.88 -14.08 9.70
N GLY A 31 25.42 -12.88 9.39
CA GLY A 31 24.10 -12.65 8.79
C GLY A 31 23.39 -11.40 9.27
N VAL A 32 22.14 -11.53 9.66
CA VAL A 32 21.28 -10.41 10.06
C VAL A 32 20.54 -10.72 11.35
N VAL A 33 20.53 -9.78 12.27
CA VAL A 33 19.68 -9.80 13.47
C VAL A 33 18.49 -8.87 13.23
N VAL A 34 17.28 -9.42 13.22
CA VAL A 34 16.03 -8.68 13.17
C VAL A 34 15.47 -8.61 14.59
N GLU A 35 15.25 -7.41 15.11
CA GLU A 35 14.66 -7.19 16.43
C GLU A 35 13.24 -6.68 16.29
N THR A 36 12.32 -7.23 17.04
CA THR A 36 10.92 -6.81 17.11
C THR A 36 10.69 -5.81 18.24
N ALA A 37 9.56 -5.12 18.24
CA ALA A 37 9.24 -4.10 19.21
C ALA A 37 9.15 -4.61 20.66
N ASP A 38 8.89 -5.91 20.84
CA ASP A 38 8.89 -6.59 22.16
C ASP A 38 10.28 -7.08 22.60
N GLY A 39 11.32 -6.80 21.81
CA GLY A 39 12.69 -7.19 22.09
C GLY A 39 13.08 -8.62 21.65
N THR A 40 12.18 -9.34 20.98
CA THR A 40 12.51 -10.65 20.42
C THR A 40 13.51 -10.50 19.27
N GLN A 41 14.54 -11.35 19.25
CA GLN A 41 15.55 -11.36 18.19
C GLN A 41 15.39 -12.59 17.28
N ILE A 42 15.44 -12.34 15.97
CA ILE A 42 15.36 -13.36 14.92
C ILE A 42 16.68 -13.29 14.14
N LEU A 43 17.38 -14.41 14.08
CA LEU A 43 18.62 -14.54 13.31
C LEU A 43 18.29 -15.07 11.91
N ALA A 44 18.85 -14.44 10.89
CA ALA A 44 18.64 -14.82 9.50
C ALA A 44 19.92 -14.67 8.68
N ARG A 45 20.10 -15.50 7.65
CA ARG A 45 21.20 -15.31 6.69
C ARG A 45 20.92 -14.16 5.73
N LYS A 46 19.67 -13.96 5.36
CA LYS A 46 19.18 -12.89 4.49
C LYS A 46 17.83 -12.39 4.98
N VAL A 47 17.53 -11.14 4.69
CA VAL A 47 16.23 -10.49 4.98
C VAL A 47 15.67 -9.92 3.71
N VAL A 48 14.37 -10.07 3.49
CA VAL A 48 13.63 -9.35 2.44
C VAL A 48 12.67 -8.38 3.12
N SER A 49 12.88 -7.09 2.91
CA SER A 49 11.92 -6.06 3.28
C SER A 49 10.92 -5.84 2.15
N THR A 50 9.64 -5.93 2.46
CA THR A 50 8.54 -5.65 1.52
C THR A 50 7.77 -4.39 1.88
N LEU A 51 8.36 -3.56 2.75
CA LEU A 51 7.74 -2.31 3.20
C LEU A 51 7.70 -1.27 2.07
N PRO A 52 6.64 -0.45 2.05
CA PRO A 52 6.61 0.74 1.19
C PRO A 52 7.77 1.68 1.52
N VAL A 53 8.23 2.42 0.52
CA VAL A 53 9.35 3.37 0.66
C VAL A 53 9.14 4.35 1.82
N ASN A 54 7.91 4.83 2.03
CA ASN A 54 7.62 5.79 3.11
C ASN A 54 7.67 5.16 4.52
N ALA A 55 7.33 3.86 4.65
CA ALA A 55 7.26 3.20 5.95
C ALA A 55 8.60 2.63 6.44
N ILE A 56 9.59 2.49 5.55
CA ILE A 56 10.88 1.87 5.90
C ILE A 56 11.65 2.68 6.96
N ALA A 57 11.42 3.99 7.04
CA ALA A 57 12.02 4.86 8.06
C ALA A 57 11.61 4.51 9.51
N GLY A 58 10.53 3.74 9.68
CA GLY A 58 10.11 3.23 10.99
C GLY A 58 11.05 2.15 11.55
N ILE A 59 11.96 1.62 10.74
CA ILE A 59 12.92 0.59 11.14
C ILE A 59 14.33 1.19 11.21
N ARG A 60 15.04 0.92 12.30
CA ARG A 60 16.46 1.30 12.44
C ARG A 60 17.35 0.26 11.74
N PHE A 61 18.14 0.69 10.76
CA PHE A 61 19.11 -0.14 10.04
C PHE A 61 20.53 0.09 10.54
N THR A 62 21.29 -1.00 10.67
CA THR A 62 22.74 -0.97 10.96
C THR A 62 23.47 -1.93 10.02
N PRO A 63 24.36 -1.48 9.13
CA PRO A 63 24.62 -0.07 8.83
C PRO A 63 23.39 0.67 8.27
N GLU A 64 23.45 2.01 8.27
CA GLU A 64 22.39 2.86 7.74
C GLU A 64 22.08 2.54 6.27
N LEU A 65 20.83 2.74 5.86
CA LEU A 65 20.40 2.51 4.48
C LEU A 65 21.18 3.37 3.47
N PRO A 66 21.32 2.92 2.23
CA PRO A 66 21.93 3.69 1.14
C PRO A 66 21.23 5.04 0.92
N ALA A 67 21.97 5.98 0.34
CA ALA A 67 21.54 7.37 0.21
C ALA A 67 20.22 7.55 -0.57
N ALA A 68 19.92 6.69 -1.55
CA ALA A 68 18.64 6.75 -2.26
C ALA A 68 17.45 6.48 -1.35
N TRP A 69 17.57 5.49 -0.46
CA TRP A 69 16.53 5.17 0.52
C TRP A 69 16.30 6.34 1.49
N LEU A 70 17.38 6.95 1.99
CA LEU A 70 17.30 8.10 2.90
C LEU A 70 16.65 9.32 2.22
N ARG A 71 17.02 9.59 0.96
CA ARG A 71 16.40 10.66 0.18
C ARG A 71 14.91 10.41 -0.07
N GLN A 72 14.56 9.20 -0.51
CA GLN A 72 13.16 8.84 -0.77
C GLN A 72 12.29 8.95 0.49
N ASN A 73 12.82 8.54 1.64
CA ASN A 73 12.13 8.70 2.92
C ASN A 73 11.94 10.18 3.28
N ALA A 74 12.95 11.02 3.10
CA ALA A 74 12.87 12.46 3.41
C ALA A 74 11.92 13.20 2.46
N GLU A 75 11.91 12.86 1.18
CA GLU A 75 11.06 13.48 0.17
C GLU A 75 9.64 12.91 0.14
N THR A 76 9.48 11.65 0.51
CA THR A 76 8.27 10.82 0.39
C THR A 76 7.78 10.69 -1.06
N VAL A 77 6.88 9.76 -1.34
CA VAL A 77 6.21 9.66 -2.64
C VAL A 77 5.16 10.76 -2.80
N ALA A 78 4.76 11.06 -4.04
CA ALA A 78 3.85 12.16 -4.31
C ALA A 78 2.38 11.84 -3.99
N SER A 79 2.00 10.57 -3.90
CA SER A 79 0.62 10.17 -3.67
C SER A 79 0.16 10.53 -2.26
N GLN A 80 -1.00 11.21 -2.18
CA GLN A 80 -1.71 11.58 -0.95
C GLN A 80 -3.17 11.12 -1.02
N GLY A 81 -3.49 10.27 -2.00
CA GLY A 81 -4.84 9.94 -2.36
C GLY A 81 -5.58 9.10 -1.32
N THR A 82 -6.89 9.06 -1.45
CA THR A 82 -7.76 8.15 -0.71
C THR A 82 -8.60 7.31 -1.64
N LYS A 83 -9.08 6.17 -1.16
CA LYS A 83 -10.05 5.31 -1.84
C LYS A 83 -11.14 4.94 -0.86
N VAL A 84 -12.38 5.08 -1.30
CA VAL A 84 -13.55 4.75 -0.49
C VAL A 84 -14.47 3.79 -1.25
N TRP A 85 -15.13 2.93 -0.51
CA TRP A 85 -16.23 2.13 -0.97
C TRP A 85 -17.50 2.63 -0.29
N LEU A 86 -18.57 2.83 -1.07
CA LEU A 86 -19.80 3.41 -0.58
C LEU A 86 -20.93 2.47 -0.96
N ARG A 87 -21.80 2.13 0.01
CA ARG A 87 -23.05 1.45 -0.27
C ARG A 87 -24.12 2.49 -0.58
N ALA A 88 -24.68 2.43 -1.78
CA ALA A 88 -25.77 3.28 -2.23
C ALA A 88 -27.06 2.48 -2.38
N GLU A 89 -28.20 3.05 -2.00
CA GLU A 89 -29.52 2.42 -2.14
C GLU A 89 -29.86 2.15 -3.61
N GLY A 90 -30.42 0.97 -3.86
CA GLY A 90 -30.95 0.54 -5.14
C GLY A 90 -29.88 0.22 -6.21
N HIS A 91 -30.33 -0.33 -7.33
CA HIS A 91 -29.48 -0.55 -8.49
C HIS A 91 -29.39 0.73 -9.34
N LEU A 92 -28.29 1.43 -9.18
CA LEU A 92 -28.01 2.67 -9.93
C LEU A 92 -27.66 2.37 -11.40
N PRO A 93 -27.99 3.24 -12.35
CA PRO A 93 -27.41 3.13 -13.69
C PRO A 93 -25.88 3.12 -13.65
N ARG A 94 -25.25 2.39 -14.57
CA ARG A 94 -23.79 2.43 -14.72
C ARG A 94 -23.33 3.85 -15.00
N PHE A 95 -22.33 4.31 -14.24
CA PHE A 95 -21.67 5.59 -14.49
C PHE A 95 -20.22 5.56 -14.06
N PHE A 96 -19.46 6.44 -14.65
CA PHE A 96 -18.11 6.81 -14.26
C PHE A 96 -18.05 8.35 -14.37
N ALA A 97 -17.74 9.03 -13.29
CA ALA A 97 -17.78 10.47 -13.21
C ALA A 97 -16.48 11.04 -12.66
N TYR A 98 -16.12 12.22 -13.17
CA TYR A 98 -14.98 13.00 -12.71
C TYR A 98 -15.44 14.32 -12.12
N ALA A 99 -14.80 14.77 -11.05
CA ALA A 99 -14.89 16.13 -10.53
C ALA A 99 -13.54 16.84 -10.71
N ASN A 100 -13.51 18.14 -10.38
CA ASN A 100 -12.25 18.87 -10.40
C ASN A 100 -11.31 18.40 -9.27
N GLN A 101 -10.02 18.68 -9.42
CA GLN A 101 -8.97 18.26 -8.48
C GLN A 101 -9.10 18.85 -7.06
N ASN A 102 -9.96 19.86 -6.85
CA ASN A 102 -10.18 20.46 -5.53
C ASN A 102 -11.35 19.80 -4.79
N ALA A 103 -12.10 18.92 -5.45
CA ALA A 103 -13.15 18.15 -4.81
C ALA A 103 -12.57 17.12 -3.84
N PRO A 104 -13.26 16.79 -2.74
CA PRO A 104 -12.85 15.71 -1.82
C PRO A 104 -12.69 14.38 -2.53
N LEU A 105 -13.63 14.02 -3.39
CA LEU A 105 -13.53 12.91 -4.33
C LEU A 105 -13.41 13.49 -5.75
N SER A 106 -12.45 13.06 -6.51
CA SER A 106 -12.22 13.46 -7.89
C SER A 106 -12.75 12.46 -8.92
N VAL A 107 -13.01 11.24 -8.48
CA VAL A 107 -13.57 10.13 -9.28
C VAL A 107 -14.65 9.44 -8.47
N LEU A 108 -15.75 9.10 -9.13
CA LEU A 108 -16.81 8.24 -8.57
C LEU A 108 -17.35 7.32 -9.66
N LYS A 109 -17.51 6.04 -9.33
CA LYS A 109 -18.04 5.06 -10.28
C LYS A 109 -18.94 4.04 -9.60
N ALA A 110 -19.99 3.58 -10.29
CA ALA A 110 -20.74 2.39 -9.91
C ALA A 110 -19.93 1.12 -10.29
N ASP A 111 -19.60 0.29 -9.29
CA ASP A 111 -18.70 -0.85 -9.47
C ASP A 111 -19.43 -2.19 -9.40
N PHE A 112 -20.18 -2.47 -8.34
CA PHE A 112 -20.92 -3.71 -8.15
C PHE A 112 -22.39 -3.46 -7.86
N TYR A 113 -23.23 -4.41 -8.28
CA TYR A 113 -24.67 -4.43 -8.04
C TYR A 113 -24.99 -5.66 -7.24
N CYS A 114 -25.63 -5.47 -6.10
CA CYS A 114 -25.84 -6.50 -5.11
C CYS A 114 -27.28 -6.45 -4.59
N THR A 115 -27.73 -7.56 -3.97
CA THR A 115 -28.95 -7.64 -3.20
C THR A 115 -28.59 -8.24 -1.84
N ASP A 116 -29.06 -7.64 -0.74
CA ASP A 116 -28.79 -8.14 0.61
C ASP A 116 -29.69 -9.33 0.97
N GLU A 117 -29.51 -9.85 2.19
CA GLU A 117 -30.25 -11.03 2.69
C GLU A 117 -31.75 -10.73 2.86
N GLU A 118 -32.13 -9.47 3.06
CA GLU A 118 -33.49 -8.99 3.18
C GLU A 118 -34.16 -8.74 1.81
N GLY A 119 -33.42 -8.86 0.72
CA GLY A 119 -33.89 -8.65 -0.65
C GLY A 119 -33.84 -7.20 -1.11
N ASN A 120 -33.13 -6.31 -0.42
CA ASN A 120 -32.95 -4.92 -0.84
C ASN A 120 -31.79 -4.81 -1.84
N ASP A 121 -32.05 -4.16 -2.95
CA ASP A 121 -31.04 -3.88 -3.94
C ASP A 121 -30.14 -2.72 -3.49
N TYR A 122 -28.83 -2.85 -3.74
CA TYR A 122 -27.87 -1.77 -3.51
C TYR A 122 -26.73 -1.79 -4.55
N THR A 123 -26.08 -0.65 -4.69
CA THR A 123 -24.92 -0.48 -5.57
C THR A 123 -23.70 -0.14 -4.72
N ILE A 124 -22.59 -0.84 -4.94
CA ILE A 124 -21.31 -0.43 -4.39
C ILE A 124 -20.67 0.57 -5.36
N LEU A 125 -20.43 1.77 -4.85
CA LEU A 125 -19.66 2.79 -5.52
C LEU A 125 -18.20 2.73 -5.07
N VAL A 126 -17.28 3.05 -5.96
CA VAL A 126 -15.89 3.33 -5.60
C VAL A 126 -15.58 4.79 -5.90
N GLY A 127 -15.05 5.47 -4.90
CA GLY A 127 -14.57 6.85 -4.98
C GLY A 127 -13.06 6.93 -4.79
N PHE A 128 -12.44 7.89 -5.49
CA PHE A 128 -11.03 8.24 -5.30
C PHE A 128 -10.92 9.74 -5.03
N GLY A 129 -10.20 10.08 -3.96
CA GLY A 129 -9.85 11.44 -3.60
C GLY A 129 -8.37 11.71 -3.87
N PRO A 130 -7.98 12.93 -4.27
CA PRO A 130 -6.59 13.28 -4.54
C PRO A 130 -5.77 13.50 -3.27
N ASP A 131 -6.43 13.71 -2.13
CA ASP A 131 -5.81 14.11 -0.88
C ASP A 131 -6.68 13.63 0.30
N HIS A 132 -6.12 12.74 1.13
CA HIS A 132 -6.80 12.10 2.25
C HIS A 132 -7.27 13.11 3.32
N THR A 133 -6.64 14.28 3.41
CA THR A 133 -6.98 15.31 4.40
C THR A 133 -8.23 16.10 4.07
N ARG A 134 -8.80 15.92 2.86
CA ARG A 134 -9.94 16.72 2.37
C ARG A 134 -11.30 16.16 2.76
N ILE A 135 -11.34 14.95 3.29
CA ILE A 135 -12.58 14.32 3.71
C ILE A 135 -12.30 13.41 4.91
N ASP A 136 -13.15 13.49 5.90
CA ASP A 136 -13.16 12.54 7.00
C ASP A 136 -13.83 11.24 6.48
N LEU A 137 -13.10 10.14 6.56
CA LEU A 137 -13.55 8.85 6.03
C LEU A 137 -14.65 8.21 6.87
N ASP A 138 -14.80 8.64 8.12
CA ASP A 138 -15.83 8.18 9.06
C ASP A 138 -17.08 9.09 9.07
N ASP A 139 -17.03 10.24 8.36
CA ASP A 139 -18.14 11.20 8.27
C ASP A 139 -19.06 10.87 7.10
N LEU A 140 -20.11 10.07 7.36
CA LEU A 140 -21.13 9.72 6.35
C LEU A 140 -21.84 10.96 5.73
N PRO A 141 -22.25 12.00 6.49
CA PRO A 141 -22.76 13.25 5.92
C PRO A 141 -21.80 13.95 4.96
N ALA A 142 -20.51 14.04 5.30
CA ALA A 142 -19.50 14.64 4.40
C ALA A 142 -19.34 13.79 3.13
N MET A 143 -19.37 12.47 3.27
CA MET A 143 -19.32 11.55 2.13
C MET A 143 -20.55 11.66 1.24
N GLN A 144 -21.76 11.79 1.82
CA GLN A 144 -22.99 12.06 1.07
C GLN A 144 -22.87 13.36 0.27
N ALA A 145 -22.42 14.44 0.88
CA ALA A 145 -22.22 15.72 0.19
C ALA A 145 -21.20 15.61 -0.96
N ALA A 146 -20.13 14.83 -0.79
CA ALA A 146 -19.17 14.56 -1.84
C ALA A 146 -19.79 13.80 -3.04
N VAL A 147 -20.68 12.84 -2.77
CA VAL A 147 -21.43 12.09 -3.80
C VAL A 147 -22.44 12.99 -4.51
N ASP A 148 -23.16 13.83 -3.78
CA ASP A 148 -24.15 14.76 -4.33
C ASP A 148 -23.52 15.76 -5.32
N ALA A 149 -22.26 16.11 -5.14
CA ALA A 149 -21.50 16.95 -6.07
C ALA A 149 -21.31 16.29 -7.45
N PHE A 150 -21.32 14.96 -7.53
CA PHE A 150 -21.30 14.22 -8.81
C PHE A 150 -22.69 14.00 -9.37
N ARG A 151 -23.59 13.52 -8.51
CA ARG A 151 -24.95 13.14 -8.91
C ARG A 151 -25.91 13.23 -7.73
N PRO A 152 -26.72 14.28 -7.64
CA PRO A 152 -27.76 14.40 -6.63
C PRO A 152 -28.77 13.26 -6.70
N GLY A 153 -29.31 12.87 -5.54
CA GLY A 153 -30.35 11.86 -5.44
C GLY A 153 -29.84 10.42 -5.32
N ILE A 154 -28.54 10.21 -5.10
CA ILE A 154 -27.98 8.96 -4.64
C ILE A 154 -27.95 8.99 -3.11
N THR A 155 -28.58 8.03 -2.43
CA THR A 155 -28.52 7.90 -0.97
C THR A 155 -27.40 6.94 -0.58
N ILE A 156 -26.45 7.40 0.23
CA ILE A 156 -25.35 6.58 0.77
C ILE A 156 -25.75 6.11 2.17
N THR A 157 -25.62 4.82 2.42
CA THR A 157 -25.96 4.19 3.71
C THR A 157 -24.77 3.75 4.51
N GLU A 158 -23.66 3.40 3.85
CA GLU A 158 -22.43 2.92 4.49
C GLU A 158 -21.20 3.40 3.75
N VAL A 159 -20.12 3.59 4.50
CA VAL A 159 -18.78 3.91 4.01
C VAL A 159 -17.81 2.85 4.52
N GLU A 160 -16.97 2.32 3.63
CA GLU A 160 -15.83 1.46 3.98
C GLU A 160 -14.57 2.09 3.39
N ALA A 161 -13.66 2.49 4.24
CA ALA A 161 -12.42 3.13 3.86
C ALA A 161 -11.30 2.85 4.86
N HIS A 162 -10.06 3.06 4.45
CA HIS A 162 -8.89 3.02 5.33
C HIS A 162 -7.95 4.16 4.97
N ASP A 163 -7.53 4.93 5.96
CA ASP A 163 -6.55 5.99 5.77
C ASP A 163 -5.12 5.39 5.75
N TRP A 164 -4.71 4.93 4.57
CA TRP A 164 -3.38 4.38 4.34
C TRP A 164 -2.25 5.39 4.57
N MET A 165 -2.55 6.69 4.47
CA MET A 165 -1.57 7.74 4.73
C MET A 165 -1.30 7.93 6.21
N ALA A 166 -2.32 7.74 7.07
CA ALA A 166 -2.20 7.79 8.52
C ALA A 166 -1.77 6.45 9.13
N ASP A 167 -1.84 5.34 8.38
CA ASP A 167 -1.42 4.03 8.85
C ASP A 167 0.11 3.97 8.98
N PRO A 168 0.68 3.75 10.20
CA PRO A 168 2.11 3.77 10.44
C PRO A 168 2.90 2.67 9.73
N PHE A 169 2.21 1.62 9.23
CA PHE A 169 2.82 0.52 8.49
C PHE A 169 2.74 0.71 6.97
N SER A 170 2.07 1.75 6.51
CA SER A 170 1.93 2.10 5.09
C SER A 170 2.50 3.47 4.77
N LEU A 171 1.94 4.54 5.35
CA LEU A 171 2.30 5.95 5.12
C LEU A 171 2.27 6.37 3.64
N THR A 172 1.53 5.61 2.83
CA THR A 172 1.39 5.82 1.38
C THR A 172 0.16 5.11 0.84
N THR A 173 -0.32 5.55 -0.33
CA THR A 173 -1.40 4.87 -1.06
C THR A 173 -0.88 4.16 -2.30
N TRP A 174 -0.39 4.90 -3.30
CA TRP A 174 0.20 4.36 -4.52
C TRP A 174 1.59 4.90 -4.72
N MET A 175 2.49 4.09 -5.27
CA MET A 175 3.78 4.60 -5.69
C MET A 175 3.59 5.60 -6.82
N THR A 176 3.86 6.86 -6.53
CA THR A 176 3.90 7.95 -7.51
C THR A 176 5.16 8.76 -7.26
N HIS A 177 6.10 8.65 -8.17
CA HIS A 177 7.36 9.37 -8.07
C HIS A 177 7.16 10.88 -8.19
N ARG A 178 7.86 11.64 -7.36
CA ARG A 178 8.06 13.07 -7.58
C ARG A 178 8.97 13.29 -8.80
N PRO A 179 8.95 14.46 -9.43
CA PRO A 179 9.84 14.74 -10.54
C PRO A 179 11.32 14.43 -10.19
N GLY A 180 11.95 13.60 -11.01
CA GLY A 180 13.34 13.20 -10.86
C GLY A 180 13.63 11.99 -9.98
N GLN A 181 12.72 11.58 -9.09
CA GLN A 181 12.94 10.43 -8.19
C GLN A 181 13.20 9.13 -8.97
N LEU A 182 12.37 8.83 -9.97
CA LEU A 182 12.49 7.60 -10.75
C LEU A 182 13.87 7.48 -11.42
N THR A 183 14.33 8.53 -12.07
CA THR A 183 15.60 8.51 -12.82
C THR A 183 16.83 8.63 -11.95
N ARG A 184 16.69 9.21 -10.74
CA ARG A 184 17.80 9.41 -9.81
C ARG A 184 18.02 8.19 -8.91
N ASP A 185 16.96 7.60 -8.39
CA ASP A 185 17.04 6.71 -7.24
C ASP A 185 16.65 5.25 -7.54
N LEU A 186 15.82 4.96 -8.57
CA LEU A 186 15.23 3.63 -8.74
C LEU A 186 16.27 2.51 -8.80
N VAL A 187 17.39 2.71 -9.51
CA VAL A 187 18.42 1.68 -9.66
C VAL A 187 19.03 1.33 -8.29
N GLU A 188 19.37 2.34 -7.48
CA GLU A 188 19.92 2.14 -6.14
C GLU A 188 18.88 1.52 -5.16
N LEU A 189 17.58 1.85 -5.32
CA LEU A 189 16.50 1.25 -4.54
C LEU A 189 16.30 -0.25 -4.84
N GLN A 190 16.74 -0.71 -6.00
CA GLN A 190 16.69 -2.11 -6.41
C GLN A 190 17.91 -2.93 -5.98
N ASP A 191 18.96 -2.27 -5.52
CA ASP A 191 20.17 -2.96 -5.09
C ASP A 191 20.03 -3.47 -3.65
N PRO A 192 20.50 -4.68 -3.37
CA PRO A 192 20.57 -5.18 -2.01
C PRO A 192 21.52 -4.33 -1.15
N HIS A 193 21.17 -4.12 0.09
CA HIS A 193 22.06 -3.54 1.09
C HIS A 193 22.71 -4.66 1.89
N GLY A 194 23.78 -5.23 1.37
CA GLY A 194 24.47 -6.37 1.96
C GLY A 194 23.60 -7.64 2.00
N ALA A 195 23.17 -8.04 3.18
CA ALA A 195 22.27 -9.19 3.36
C ALA A 195 20.78 -8.83 3.35
N ILE A 196 20.44 -7.56 3.17
CA ILE A 196 19.06 -7.05 3.15
C ILE A 196 18.65 -6.78 1.70
N HIS A 197 17.56 -7.38 1.29
CA HIS A 197 16.94 -7.25 -0.03
C HIS A 197 15.62 -6.48 0.08
N PHE A 198 15.19 -5.86 -1.01
CA PHE A 198 13.97 -5.04 -1.05
C PHE A 198 13.06 -5.50 -2.18
N ALA A 199 11.89 -6.02 -1.83
CA ALA A 199 10.91 -6.55 -2.76
C ALA A 199 9.54 -5.91 -2.53
N THR A 200 9.30 -4.78 -3.16
CA THR A 200 8.04 -4.04 -3.09
C THR A 200 7.65 -3.55 -4.48
N SER A 201 6.37 -3.26 -4.68
CA SER A 201 5.90 -2.64 -5.91
C SER A 201 6.56 -1.28 -6.18
N ASP A 202 7.07 -0.61 -5.14
CA ASP A 202 7.64 0.73 -5.24
C ASP A 202 8.98 0.74 -5.98
N ASN A 203 9.72 -0.39 -5.94
CA ASN A 203 11.00 -0.55 -6.63
C ASN A 203 10.94 -1.57 -7.79
N ALA A 204 9.76 -1.84 -8.33
CA ALA A 204 9.59 -2.68 -9.50
C ALA A 204 10.11 -2.01 -10.78
N ASN A 205 10.56 -2.82 -11.75
CA ASN A 205 10.99 -2.32 -13.07
C ASN A 205 9.81 -1.82 -13.91
N LEU A 206 8.68 -2.54 -13.85
CA LEU A 206 7.44 -2.23 -14.54
C LEU A 206 6.29 -2.32 -13.57
N TRP A 207 5.21 -1.59 -13.84
CA TRP A 207 4.00 -1.61 -13.03
C TRP A 207 4.24 -1.26 -11.55
N GLY A 208 5.10 -0.25 -11.29
CA GLY A 208 5.30 0.29 -9.95
C GLY A 208 3.97 0.68 -9.29
N GLY A 209 3.79 0.34 -8.00
CA GLY A 209 2.54 0.55 -7.28
C GLY A 209 1.42 -0.45 -7.58
N PHE A 210 1.67 -1.48 -8.39
CA PHE A 210 0.70 -2.53 -8.74
C PHE A 210 1.14 -3.91 -8.24
N ILE A 211 0.18 -4.84 -8.17
CA ILE A 211 0.42 -6.24 -7.76
C ILE A 211 1.44 -6.91 -8.68
N ASP A 212 1.36 -6.64 -9.97
CA ASP A 212 2.28 -7.18 -10.98
C ASP A 212 3.74 -6.79 -10.67
N GLY A 213 3.96 -5.51 -10.33
CA GLY A 213 5.27 -5.02 -9.90
C GLY A 213 5.75 -5.63 -8.58
N ALA A 214 4.84 -5.87 -7.63
CA ALA A 214 5.18 -6.56 -6.38
C ALA A 214 5.64 -8.00 -6.64
N ILE A 215 4.96 -8.73 -7.54
CA ILE A 215 5.34 -10.09 -7.95
C ILE A 215 6.70 -10.07 -8.67
N GLU A 216 6.90 -9.15 -9.62
CA GLU A 216 8.16 -8.99 -10.34
C GLU A 216 9.32 -8.79 -9.39
N SER A 217 9.21 -7.83 -8.47
CA SER A 217 10.27 -7.52 -7.50
C SER A 217 10.54 -8.70 -6.55
N GLY A 218 9.50 -9.40 -6.10
CA GLY A 218 9.62 -10.61 -5.29
C GLY A 218 10.36 -11.73 -6.00
N LEU A 219 10.04 -11.99 -7.27
CA LEU A 219 10.73 -12.98 -8.10
C LEU A 219 12.19 -12.59 -8.39
N ARG A 220 12.47 -11.31 -8.61
CA ARG A 220 13.82 -10.79 -8.79
C ARG A 220 14.68 -11.05 -7.55
N GLU A 221 14.21 -10.63 -6.38
CA GLU A 221 14.98 -10.77 -5.15
C GLU A 221 15.08 -12.21 -4.67
N SER A 222 14.07 -13.04 -4.87
CA SER A 222 14.16 -14.46 -4.54
C SER A 222 15.26 -15.18 -5.33
N ARG A 223 15.41 -14.90 -6.62
CA ARG A 223 16.50 -15.45 -7.45
C ARG A 223 17.87 -15.00 -6.95
N ARG A 224 18.04 -13.69 -6.68
CA ARG A 224 19.28 -13.14 -6.12
C ARG A 224 19.68 -13.82 -4.81
N ILE A 225 18.70 -14.08 -3.94
CA ILE A 225 18.94 -14.74 -2.64
C ILE A 225 19.33 -16.21 -2.83
N ILE A 226 18.61 -16.92 -3.69
CA ILE A 226 18.92 -18.35 -3.98
C ILE A 226 20.34 -18.47 -4.51
N ASP A 227 20.70 -17.64 -5.50
CA ASP A 227 22.05 -17.65 -6.08
C ASP A 227 23.14 -17.30 -5.04
N ALA A 228 22.84 -16.40 -4.10
CA ALA A 228 23.79 -16.01 -3.05
C ALA A 228 23.90 -17.02 -1.89
N LEU A 229 22.97 -17.96 -1.78
CA LEU A 229 22.96 -19.00 -0.73
C LEU A 229 23.39 -20.38 -1.23
N ALA A 230 23.56 -20.52 -2.56
CA ALA A 230 24.05 -21.75 -3.21
C ALA A 230 25.56 -21.90 -3.04
#